data_09109d18d4c5fd21ee21469229ee75e9
#
_entry.id   09109d18d4c5fd21ee21469229ee75e9
#
_cell.length_a   1.000
_cell.length_b   1.000
_cell.length_c   1.000
_cell.angle_alpha   90.00
_cell.angle_beta   90.00
_cell.angle_gamma   90.00
#
_symmetry.space_group_name_H-M   'P 1'
#
loop_
_entity.id
_entity.type
_entity.pdbx_description
1 polymer ?
#
loop_
_entity_poly.entity_id
_entity_poly.type
_entity_poly.pdbx_seq_one_letter_code
_entity_poly.pdbx_strand_id
1 'polypeptide(L)'
;MITLILLRIIRTHRQSLYTKQRQQILEAMAQILWDEKGEAAIPDETLWKSPMVPEVFLEFVALVRGEERDRLIARMVRYRVDDEFRRLLRHRFRFVRHAAVEALAYFPGLPTAKAVDSLVERSANHDLRIAGIRTLVAVGAYPTVPDVMREFSKLNGSTRSLQSVLSKLALHRSRDILEYLGRPGVPDLERAALLSALGGSADYSVLNILEAALSSDVPLIRVAALDGLASLEHPDAAPAIASCLKDTDWSVRAGAVKTLCEISYDTYAAQVADLLSDPVWLVQFEAAQALADMGASGRELLEVSAISKGNESANRTAALALAELSAMEAVQ
;
A
#
# COMPACT_ATOMS: atom_id res chain seq x y z
N MET A 1 -7.31 -41.20 30.74
CA MET A 1 -6.17 -40.52 31.36
C MET A 1 -4.86 -40.79 30.63
N ILE A 2 -4.46 -42.01 30.31
CA ILE A 2 -3.21 -42.35 29.61
C ILE A 2 -3.11 -41.70 28.24
N THR A 3 -4.21 -41.65 27.44
CA THR A 3 -4.24 -41.03 26.10
C THR A 3 -3.94 -39.53 26.12
N LEU A 4 -4.44 -38.79 27.13
CA LEU A 4 -4.19 -37.37 27.30
C LEU A 4 -2.73 -37.08 27.70
N ILE A 5 -2.14 -37.95 28.54
CA ILE A 5 -0.74 -37.86 28.94
C ILE A 5 0.15 -38.13 27.72
N LEU A 6 -0.14 -39.15 26.94
CA LEU A 6 0.60 -39.49 25.71
C LEU A 6 0.52 -38.35 24.67
N LEU A 7 -0.65 -37.78 24.46
CA LEU A 7 -0.85 -36.62 23.58
C LEU A 7 -0.05 -35.41 24.07
N ARG A 8 -0.02 -35.17 25.39
CA ARG A 8 0.76 -34.07 25.97
C ARG A 8 2.26 -34.28 25.78
N ILE A 9 2.76 -35.48 26.03
CA ILE A 9 4.19 -35.84 25.83
C ILE A 9 4.56 -35.65 24.35
N ILE A 10 3.76 -36.17 23.42
CA ILE A 10 3.99 -36.01 21.96
C ILE A 10 4.00 -34.53 21.58
N ARG A 11 3.06 -33.75 22.10
CA ARG A 11 2.98 -32.30 21.84
C ARG A 11 4.18 -31.56 22.36
N THR A 12 4.60 -31.84 23.60
CA THR A 12 5.77 -31.21 24.23
C THR A 12 7.06 -31.58 23.48
N HIS A 13 7.20 -32.85 23.11
CA HIS A 13 8.35 -33.31 22.32
C HIS A 13 8.41 -32.67 20.93
N ARG A 14 7.26 -32.57 20.24
CA ARG A 14 7.18 -31.86 18.95
C ARG A 14 7.50 -30.38 19.10
N GLN A 15 7.06 -29.71 20.15
CA GLN A 15 7.39 -28.32 20.42
C GLN A 15 8.89 -28.14 20.67
N SER A 16 9.51 -29.05 21.44
CA SER A 16 10.96 -29.02 21.69
C SER A 16 11.78 -29.22 20.40
N LEU A 17 11.40 -30.17 19.56
CA LEU A 17 12.05 -30.39 18.27
C LEU A 17 11.89 -29.17 17.33
N TYR A 18 10.69 -28.60 17.29
CA TYR A 18 10.40 -27.38 16.51
C TYR A 18 11.29 -26.23 16.96
N THR A 19 11.36 -25.97 18.27
CA THR A 19 12.16 -24.88 18.83
C THR A 19 13.67 -25.10 18.55
N LYS A 20 14.16 -26.33 18.69
CA LYS A 20 15.55 -26.68 18.39
C LYS A 20 15.90 -26.46 16.91
N GLN A 21 15.06 -26.94 16.01
CA GLN A 21 15.28 -26.77 14.57
C GLN A 21 15.22 -25.29 14.15
N ARG A 22 14.27 -24.53 14.70
CA ARG A 22 14.18 -23.09 14.48
C ARG A 22 15.46 -22.37 14.93
N GLN A 23 15.97 -22.71 16.10
CA GLN A 23 17.20 -22.13 16.63
C GLN A 23 18.41 -22.45 15.73
N GLN A 24 18.53 -23.69 15.24
CA GLN A 24 19.60 -24.09 14.32
C GLN A 24 19.54 -23.28 13.02
N ILE A 25 18.33 -23.00 12.48
CA ILE A 25 18.17 -22.19 11.27
C ILE A 25 18.60 -20.74 11.55
N LEU A 26 18.19 -20.16 12.68
CA LEU A 26 18.59 -18.80 13.08
C LEU A 26 20.11 -18.67 13.26
N GLU A 27 20.74 -19.64 13.94
CA GLU A 27 22.19 -19.67 14.13
C GLU A 27 22.93 -19.78 12.79
N ALA A 28 22.44 -20.61 11.86
CA ALA A 28 23.00 -20.74 10.53
C ALA A 28 22.87 -19.44 9.72
N MET A 29 21.73 -18.74 9.79
CA MET A 29 21.54 -17.44 9.14
C MET A 29 22.45 -16.38 9.75
N ALA A 30 22.61 -16.36 11.06
CA ALA A 30 23.51 -15.47 11.76
C ALA A 30 24.99 -15.73 11.38
N GLN A 31 25.41 -17.01 11.31
CA GLN A 31 26.74 -17.38 10.84
C GLN A 31 26.99 -16.90 9.41
N ILE A 32 26.04 -17.09 8.51
CA ILE A 32 26.09 -16.59 7.14
C ILE A 32 26.25 -15.06 7.12
N LEU A 33 25.55 -14.33 7.98
CA LEU A 33 25.58 -12.87 8.02
C LEU A 33 26.97 -12.34 8.48
N TRP A 34 27.54 -12.95 9.53
CA TRP A 34 28.80 -12.49 10.15
C TRP A 34 30.08 -13.10 9.56
N ASP A 35 29.97 -14.02 8.62
CA ASP A 35 31.15 -14.56 7.93
C ASP A 35 31.75 -13.54 6.96
N GLU A 36 32.62 -12.64 7.45
CA GLU A 36 33.25 -11.59 6.63
C GLU A 36 34.08 -12.16 5.47
N LYS A 37 34.68 -13.32 5.64
CA LYS A 37 35.59 -13.92 4.65
C LYS A 37 34.92 -14.88 3.67
N GLY A 38 33.64 -15.25 3.91
CA GLY A 38 32.94 -16.24 3.07
C GLY A 38 33.54 -17.64 3.18
N GLU A 39 34.27 -17.93 4.26
CA GLU A 39 34.98 -19.19 4.53
C GLU A 39 34.21 -20.09 5.51
N ALA A 40 33.07 -19.62 6.08
CA ALA A 40 32.28 -20.43 6.99
C ALA A 40 31.89 -21.76 6.33
N ALA A 41 32.08 -22.83 7.08
CA ALA A 41 31.61 -24.14 6.63
C ALA A 41 30.13 -24.04 6.25
N ILE A 42 29.80 -24.52 5.05
CA ILE A 42 28.42 -24.56 4.53
C ILE A 42 27.56 -25.22 5.61
N PRO A 43 26.56 -24.50 6.18
CA PRO A 43 25.60 -25.15 7.06
C PRO A 43 25.03 -26.39 6.35
N ASP A 44 24.78 -27.46 7.09
CA ASP A 44 24.24 -28.69 6.51
C ASP A 44 23.14 -28.40 5.48
N GLU A 45 23.37 -28.76 4.22
CA GLU A 45 22.41 -28.48 3.13
C GLU A 45 21.01 -29.01 3.45
N THR A 46 20.91 -30.04 4.31
CA THR A 46 19.62 -30.60 4.73
C THR A 46 18.81 -29.62 5.55
N LEU A 47 19.47 -28.69 6.25
CA LEU A 47 18.81 -27.65 7.06
C LEU A 47 17.94 -26.73 6.18
N TRP A 48 18.45 -26.34 5.02
CA TRP A 48 17.74 -25.44 4.08
C TRP A 48 16.53 -26.09 3.42
N LYS A 49 16.44 -27.41 3.40
CA LYS A 49 15.29 -28.18 2.87
C LYS A 49 14.11 -28.19 3.84
N SER A 50 14.28 -27.72 5.06
CA SER A 50 13.20 -27.67 6.05
C SER A 50 12.08 -26.72 5.63
N PRO A 51 10.81 -27.13 5.74
CA PRO A 51 9.67 -26.26 5.45
C PRO A 51 9.51 -25.04 6.39
N MET A 52 10.31 -24.97 7.45
CA MET A 52 10.35 -23.86 8.40
C MET A 52 11.25 -22.70 7.92
N VAL A 53 12.18 -22.96 7.02
CA VAL A 53 13.18 -21.96 6.61
C VAL A 53 12.59 -20.67 6.09
N PRO A 54 11.54 -20.66 5.22
CA PRO A 54 10.96 -19.42 4.75
C PRO A 54 10.37 -18.55 5.89
N GLU A 55 9.70 -19.16 6.86
CA GLU A 55 9.11 -18.45 8.01
C GLU A 55 10.22 -17.82 8.87
N VAL A 56 11.24 -18.61 9.24
CA VAL A 56 12.36 -18.13 10.04
C VAL A 56 13.18 -17.08 9.29
N PHE A 57 13.33 -17.23 7.96
CA PHE A 57 13.97 -16.23 7.12
C PHE A 57 13.24 -14.89 7.16
N LEU A 58 11.92 -14.90 7.03
CA LEU A 58 11.10 -13.67 7.07
C LEU A 58 11.24 -12.94 8.42
N GLU A 59 11.26 -13.67 9.52
CA GLU A 59 11.49 -13.09 10.84
C GLU A 59 12.91 -12.50 10.93
N PHE A 60 13.91 -13.22 10.47
CA PHE A 60 15.31 -12.81 10.54
C PHE A 60 15.61 -11.59 9.66
N VAL A 61 15.15 -11.62 8.40
CA VAL A 61 15.38 -10.53 7.44
C VAL A 61 14.70 -9.23 7.83
N ALA A 62 13.62 -9.29 8.61
CA ALA A 62 12.94 -8.11 9.15
C ALA A 62 13.80 -7.34 10.17
N LEU A 63 14.74 -8.01 10.83
CA LEU A 63 15.66 -7.43 11.83
C LEU A 63 16.90 -6.83 11.16
N VAL A 64 17.25 -7.26 9.96
CA VAL A 64 18.47 -6.87 9.24
C VAL A 64 18.16 -5.79 8.21
N ARG A 65 19.00 -4.74 8.15
CA ARG A 65 18.76 -3.58 7.27
C ARG A 65 19.98 -3.26 6.39
N GLY A 66 19.73 -2.52 5.30
CA GLY A 66 20.79 -1.98 4.44
C GLY A 66 21.69 -3.06 3.84
N GLU A 67 22.98 -2.79 3.80
CA GLU A 67 23.99 -3.66 3.20
C GLU A 67 24.09 -5.06 3.85
N GLU A 68 23.78 -5.17 5.13
CA GLU A 68 23.81 -6.46 5.82
C GLU A 68 22.72 -7.39 5.28
N ARG A 69 21.53 -6.85 5.03
CA ARG A 69 20.45 -7.61 4.40
C ARG A 69 20.84 -8.06 2.99
N ASP A 70 21.42 -7.17 2.21
CA ASP A 70 21.80 -7.48 0.82
C ASP A 70 22.91 -8.54 0.80
N ARG A 71 23.88 -8.48 1.72
CA ARG A 71 24.89 -9.52 1.92
C ARG A 71 24.28 -10.86 2.30
N LEU A 72 23.33 -10.87 3.24
CA LEU A 72 22.61 -12.11 3.63
C LEU A 72 21.92 -12.74 2.41
N ILE A 73 21.15 -11.96 1.65
CA ILE A 73 20.43 -12.44 0.48
C ILE A 73 21.42 -13.00 -0.56
N ALA A 74 22.46 -12.28 -0.90
CA ALA A 74 23.45 -12.72 -1.87
C ALA A 74 24.11 -14.05 -1.48
N ARG A 75 24.39 -14.25 -0.19
CA ARG A 75 24.95 -15.50 0.33
C ARG A 75 23.94 -16.64 0.31
N MET A 76 22.68 -16.37 0.67
CA MET A 76 21.62 -17.39 0.58
C MET A 76 21.38 -17.86 -0.87
N VAL A 77 21.51 -16.96 -1.84
CA VAL A 77 21.50 -17.34 -3.28
C VAL A 77 22.68 -18.26 -3.60
N ARG A 78 23.88 -17.97 -3.09
CA ARG A 78 25.05 -18.84 -3.27
C ARG A 78 24.84 -20.26 -2.69
N TYR A 79 24.10 -20.38 -1.60
CA TYR A 79 23.69 -21.66 -1.01
C TYR A 79 22.42 -22.26 -1.63
N ARG A 80 21.89 -21.66 -2.71
CA ARG A 80 20.70 -22.10 -3.44
C ARG A 80 19.44 -22.20 -2.58
N VAL A 81 19.32 -21.38 -1.53
CA VAL A 81 18.17 -21.37 -0.63
C VAL A 81 16.91 -20.89 -1.38
N ASP A 82 17.07 -19.99 -2.33
CA ASP A 82 16.02 -19.54 -3.24
C ASP A 82 15.45 -20.67 -4.10
N ASP A 83 16.27 -21.67 -4.52
CA ASP A 83 15.79 -22.87 -5.20
C ASP A 83 14.86 -23.69 -4.28
N GLU A 84 15.24 -23.83 -3.01
CA GLU A 84 14.41 -24.51 -2.02
C GLU A 84 13.09 -23.77 -1.76
N PHE A 85 13.10 -22.44 -1.69
CA PHE A 85 11.87 -21.66 -1.57
C PHE A 85 10.96 -21.86 -2.79
N ARG A 86 11.50 -21.89 -4.02
CA ARG A 86 10.74 -22.20 -5.22
C ARG A 86 10.17 -23.63 -5.18
N ARG A 87 10.90 -24.59 -4.66
CA ARG A 87 10.41 -25.97 -4.45
C ARG A 87 9.25 -26.02 -3.46
N LEU A 88 9.34 -25.24 -2.36
CA LEU A 88 8.32 -25.18 -1.31
C LEU A 88 6.99 -24.52 -1.77
N LEU A 89 6.96 -23.81 -2.89
CA LEU A 89 5.69 -23.35 -3.52
C LEU A 89 4.74 -24.49 -3.87
N ARG A 90 5.23 -25.73 -3.97
CA ARG A 90 4.43 -26.94 -4.22
C ARG A 90 4.16 -27.76 -2.95
N HIS A 91 4.51 -27.22 -1.77
CA HIS A 91 4.34 -27.94 -0.52
C HIS A 91 2.86 -28.19 -0.20
N ARG A 92 2.54 -29.36 0.42
CA ARG A 92 1.15 -29.74 0.77
C ARG A 92 0.46 -28.76 1.73
N PHE A 93 1.19 -28.14 2.66
CA PHE A 93 0.64 -27.22 3.64
C PHE A 93 0.62 -25.78 3.10
N ARG A 94 -0.55 -25.13 3.22
CA ARG A 94 -0.79 -23.77 2.72
C ARG A 94 0.14 -22.74 3.36
N PHE A 95 0.34 -22.81 4.68
CA PHE A 95 1.18 -21.86 5.40
C PHE A 95 2.65 -21.90 4.94
N VAL A 96 3.17 -23.10 4.59
CA VAL A 96 4.53 -23.22 4.02
C VAL A 96 4.62 -22.56 2.65
N ARG A 97 3.60 -22.76 1.79
CA ARG A 97 3.55 -22.10 0.48
C ARG A 97 3.47 -20.58 0.62
N HIS A 98 2.71 -20.09 1.62
CA HIS A 98 2.57 -18.66 1.88
C HIS A 98 3.90 -18.05 2.34
N ALA A 99 4.55 -18.64 3.32
CA ALA A 99 5.87 -18.19 3.78
C ALA A 99 6.91 -18.25 2.64
N ALA A 100 6.89 -19.31 1.82
CA ALA A 100 7.82 -19.43 0.70
C ALA A 100 7.61 -18.37 -0.38
N VAL A 101 6.37 -18.03 -0.73
CA VAL A 101 6.11 -16.99 -1.71
C VAL A 101 6.50 -15.60 -1.18
N GLU A 102 6.23 -15.30 0.07
CA GLU A 102 6.65 -14.04 0.69
C GLU A 102 8.19 -13.91 0.80
N ALA A 103 8.87 -15.00 1.17
CA ALA A 103 10.32 -15.03 1.21
C ALA A 103 10.96 -14.80 -0.16
N LEU A 104 10.35 -15.31 -1.23
CA LEU A 104 10.82 -15.13 -2.61
C LEU A 104 10.78 -13.67 -3.07
N ALA A 105 10.06 -12.78 -2.41
CA ALA A 105 10.09 -11.34 -2.69
C ALA A 105 11.49 -10.72 -2.52
N TYR A 106 12.35 -11.35 -1.75
CA TYR A 106 13.74 -10.92 -1.53
C TYR A 106 14.74 -11.51 -2.56
N PHE A 107 14.30 -12.40 -3.45
CA PHE A 107 15.15 -13.09 -4.41
C PHE A 107 14.70 -12.78 -5.85
N PRO A 108 14.99 -11.57 -6.36
CA PRO A 108 14.57 -11.17 -7.69
C PRO A 108 15.26 -12.00 -8.77
N GLY A 109 14.56 -12.16 -9.90
CA GLY A 109 15.08 -12.86 -11.08
C GLY A 109 14.04 -13.70 -11.80
N LEU A 110 14.35 -14.04 -13.03
CA LEU A 110 13.44 -14.77 -13.92
C LEU A 110 12.97 -16.12 -13.37
N PRO A 111 13.80 -16.94 -12.68
CA PRO A 111 13.35 -18.20 -12.10
C PRO A 111 12.28 -18.00 -11.02
N THR A 112 12.46 -16.99 -10.16
CA THR A 112 11.48 -16.65 -9.13
C THR A 112 10.18 -16.15 -9.76
N ALA A 113 10.26 -15.21 -10.71
CA ALA A 113 9.10 -14.69 -11.41
C ALA A 113 8.27 -15.81 -12.05
N LYS A 114 8.89 -16.69 -12.82
CA LYS A 114 8.19 -17.85 -13.45
C LYS A 114 7.55 -18.79 -12.44
N ALA A 115 8.24 -19.08 -11.34
CA ALA A 115 7.74 -20.00 -10.32
C ALA A 115 6.52 -19.42 -9.58
N VAL A 116 6.57 -18.13 -9.26
CA VAL A 116 5.47 -17.41 -8.57
C VAL A 116 4.29 -17.20 -9.50
N ASP A 117 4.53 -16.83 -10.76
CA ASP A 117 3.49 -16.69 -11.78
C ASP A 117 2.69 -18.00 -11.96
N SER A 118 3.41 -19.11 -12.11
CA SER A 118 2.79 -20.43 -12.14
C SER A 118 2.02 -20.81 -10.87
N LEU A 119 2.40 -20.28 -9.69
CA LEU A 119 1.64 -20.44 -8.46
C LEU A 119 0.34 -19.63 -8.52
N VAL A 120 0.40 -18.38 -8.96
CA VAL A 120 -0.76 -17.48 -9.09
C VAL A 120 -1.80 -18.09 -10.04
N GLU A 121 -1.37 -18.60 -11.19
CA GLU A 121 -2.26 -19.23 -12.16
C GLU A 121 -2.98 -20.48 -11.63
N ARG A 122 -2.24 -21.36 -10.93
CA ARG A 122 -2.76 -22.67 -10.50
C ARG A 122 -3.46 -22.65 -9.15
N SER A 123 -3.23 -21.65 -8.32
CA SER A 123 -3.78 -21.62 -6.97
C SER A 123 -5.27 -21.32 -6.96
N ALA A 124 -6.06 -22.20 -6.36
CA ALA A 124 -7.46 -21.89 -6.03
C ALA A 124 -7.59 -20.99 -4.79
N ASN A 125 -6.52 -20.83 -4.00
CA ASN A 125 -6.53 -20.03 -2.79
C ASN A 125 -6.25 -18.55 -3.10
N HIS A 126 -7.19 -17.70 -2.76
CA HIS A 126 -7.16 -16.27 -3.01
C HIS A 126 -6.01 -15.55 -2.28
N ASP A 127 -5.82 -15.79 -0.97
CA ASP A 127 -4.74 -15.17 -0.20
C ASP A 127 -3.37 -15.48 -0.78
N LEU A 128 -3.19 -16.72 -1.24
CA LEU A 128 -1.94 -17.17 -1.85
C LEU A 128 -1.69 -16.52 -3.21
N ARG A 129 -2.76 -16.27 -4.00
CA ARG A 129 -2.62 -15.52 -5.26
C ARG A 129 -2.26 -14.07 -5.01
N ILE A 130 -2.87 -13.42 -4.03
CA ILE A 130 -2.52 -12.04 -3.66
C ILE A 130 -1.07 -11.96 -3.18
N ALA A 131 -0.63 -12.88 -2.33
CA ALA A 131 0.77 -12.95 -1.90
C ALA A 131 1.70 -13.13 -3.11
N GLY A 132 1.34 -13.99 -4.08
CA GLY A 132 2.07 -14.17 -5.33
C GLY A 132 2.14 -12.90 -6.18
N ILE A 133 1.02 -12.21 -6.37
CA ILE A 133 0.95 -10.94 -7.11
C ILE A 133 1.87 -9.89 -6.45
N ARG A 134 1.83 -9.77 -5.12
CA ARG A 134 2.72 -8.86 -4.37
C ARG A 134 4.19 -9.22 -4.57
N THR A 135 4.50 -10.50 -4.54
CA THR A 135 5.86 -11.00 -4.78
C THR A 135 6.33 -10.74 -6.20
N LEU A 136 5.48 -10.97 -7.22
CA LEU A 136 5.81 -10.62 -8.61
C LEU A 136 6.19 -9.15 -8.74
N VAL A 137 5.37 -8.26 -8.18
CA VAL A 137 5.65 -6.81 -8.20
C VAL A 137 6.95 -6.49 -7.43
N ALA A 138 7.20 -7.14 -6.30
CA ALA A 138 8.43 -6.92 -5.51
C ALA A 138 9.70 -7.33 -6.26
N VAL A 139 9.63 -8.38 -7.09
CA VAL A 139 10.78 -8.85 -7.89
C VAL A 139 10.86 -8.17 -9.28
N GLY A 140 10.02 -7.16 -9.56
CA GLY A 140 10.01 -6.43 -10.83
C GLY A 140 9.33 -7.18 -11.99
N ALA A 141 8.56 -8.23 -11.70
CA ALA A 141 7.78 -8.96 -12.68
C ALA A 141 6.30 -8.56 -12.54
N TYR A 142 5.88 -7.59 -13.34
CA TYR A 142 4.54 -7.00 -13.21
C TYR A 142 3.48 -7.90 -13.86
N PRO A 143 2.47 -8.38 -13.08
CA PRO A 143 1.33 -9.11 -13.60
C PRO A 143 0.49 -8.23 -14.54
N THR A 144 -0.39 -8.82 -15.33
CA THR A 144 -1.29 -8.05 -16.19
C THR A 144 -2.37 -7.35 -15.38
N VAL A 145 -2.84 -6.17 -15.85
CA VAL A 145 -3.93 -5.44 -15.18
C VAL A 145 -5.18 -6.32 -14.99
N PRO A 146 -5.63 -7.09 -16.02
CA PRO A 146 -6.78 -7.99 -15.83
C PRO A 146 -6.59 -9.03 -14.73
N ASP A 147 -5.38 -9.57 -14.54
CA ASP A 147 -5.13 -10.57 -13.51
C ASP A 147 -5.22 -9.98 -12.11
N VAL A 148 -4.69 -8.76 -11.93
CA VAL A 148 -4.79 -8.02 -10.66
C VAL A 148 -6.24 -7.65 -10.39
N MET A 149 -6.98 -7.12 -11.38
CA MET A 149 -8.37 -6.73 -11.22
C MET A 149 -9.29 -7.91 -10.92
N ARG A 150 -9.03 -9.06 -11.50
CA ARG A 150 -9.78 -10.31 -11.17
C ARG A 150 -9.71 -10.65 -9.68
N GLU A 151 -8.56 -10.41 -9.04
CA GLU A 151 -8.42 -10.65 -7.60
C GLU A 151 -8.99 -9.50 -6.78
N PHE A 152 -8.86 -8.26 -7.27
CA PHE A 152 -9.42 -7.08 -6.65
C PHE A 152 -10.95 -7.14 -6.54
N SER A 153 -11.64 -7.55 -7.60
CA SER A 153 -13.10 -7.67 -7.64
C SER A 153 -13.63 -8.68 -6.63
N LYS A 154 -12.90 -9.80 -6.40
CA LYS A 154 -13.28 -10.82 -5.42
C LYS A 154 -13.23 -10.34 -3.98
N LEU A 155 -12.46 -9.29 -3.70
CA LEU A 155 -12.30 -8.70 -2.38
C LEU A 155 -13.19 -7.49 -2.13
N ASN A 156 -14.11 -7.16 -3.05
CA ASN A 156 -14.90 -5.92 -2.98
C ASN A 156 -14.00 -4.67 -2.76
N GLY A 157 -12.81 -4.66 -3.34
CA GLY A 157 -11.91 -3.51 -3.31
C GLY A 157 -11.19 -3.20 -2.00
N SER A 158 -11.34 -4.03 -0.96
CA SER A 158 -11.06 -3.59 0.42
C SER A 158 -9.65 -3.86 0.96
N THR A 159 -8.65 -4.24 0.17
CA THR A 159 -7.32 -4.52 0.72
C THR A 159 -6.27 -3.47 0.36
N ARG A 160 -5.73 -2.80 1.40
CA ARG A 160 -4.54 -1.93 1.29
C ARG A 160 -3.38 -2.61 0.54
N SER A 161 -3.27 -3.94 0.63
CA SER A 161 -2.29 -4.75 -0.09
C SER A 161 -2.36 -4.60 -1.60
N LEU A 162 -3.58 -4.57 -2.16
CA LEU A 162 -3.77 -4.42 -3.60
C LEU A 162 -3.63 -2.97 -4.06
N GLN A 163 -3.96 -1.99 -3.24
CA GLN A 163 -3.69 -0.59 -3.54
C GLN A 163 -2.19 -0.34 -3.75
N SER A 164 -1.33 -0.88 -2.87
CA SER A 164 0.12 -0.82 -3.05
C SER A 164 0.61 -1.51 -4.33
N VAL A 165 -0.02 -2.62 -4.73
CA VAL A 165 0.26 -3.28 -6.01
C VAL A 165 -0.14 -2.40 -7.18
N LEU A 166 -1.33 -1.79 -7.13
CA LEU A 166 -1.83 -0.92 -8.19
C LEU A 166 -0.96 0.33 -8.39
N SER A 167 -0.50 0.97 -7.30
CA SER A 167 0.40 2.12 -7.38
C SER A 167 1.72 1.75 -8.06
N LYS A 168 2.32 0.60 -7.71
CA LYS A 168 3.53 0.12 -8.38
C LYS A 168 3.28 -0.29 -9.84
N LEU A 169 2.11 -0.84 -10.12
CA LEU A 169 1.70 -1.19 -11.48
C LEU A 169 1.53 0.08 -12.33
N ALA A 170 0.93 1.13 -11.78
CA ALA A 170 0.77 2.43 -12.44
C ALA A 170 2.12 3.05 -12.81
N LEU A 171 3.11 2.97 -11.92
CA LEU A 171 4.46 3.48 -12.17
C LEU A 171 5.15 2.82 -13.39
N HIS A 172 4.86 1.52 -13.64
CA HIS A 172 5.57 0.75 -14.66
C HIS A 172 4.71 0.37 -15.87
N ARG A 173 3.39 0.44 -15.75
CA ARG A 173 2.41 0.00 -16.76
C ARG A 173 1.21 0.94 -16.88
N SER A 174 1.44 2.25 -16.81
CA SER A 174 0.38 3.27 -16.96
C SER A 174 -0.46 3.04 -18.23
N ARG A 175 0.20 2.72 -19.35
CA ARG A 175 -0.49 2.46 -20.63
C ARG A 175 -1.42 1.25 -20.59
N ASP A 176 -1.03 0.17 -19.93
CA ASP A 176 -1.87 -1.03 -19.79
C ASP A 176 -3.11 -0.72 -18.94
N ILE A 177 -2.96 0.14 -17.93
CA ILE A 177 -4.07 0.62 -17.11
C ILE A 177 -5.03 1.47 -17.96
N LEU A 178 -4.51 2.39 -18.76
CA LEU A 178 -5.31 3.22 -19.66
C LEU A 178 -6.08 2.38 -20.69
N GLU A 179 -5.41 1.37 -21.27
CA GLU A 179 -6.06 0.41 -22.17
C GLU A 179 -7.19 -0.36 -21.46
N TYR A 180 -6.95 -0.77 -20.20
CA TYR A 180 -7.97 -1.46 -19.42
C TYR A 180 -9.17 -0.56 -19.11
N LEU A 181 -8.94 0.69 -18.71
CA LEU A 181 -9.97 1.69 -18.44
C LEU A 181 -10.82 2.03 -19.66
N GLY A 182 -10.24 1.95 -20.87
CA GLY A 182 -10.94 2.13 -22.14
C GLY A 182 -11.88 0.98 -22.52
N ARG A 183 -11.86 -0.15 -21.83
CA ARG A 183 -12.74 -1.28 -22.11
C ARG A 183 -14.18 -0.97 -21.68
N PRO A 184 -15.19 -1.41 -22.46
CA PRO A 184 -16.57 -1.30 -22.04
C PRO A 184 -16.86 -2.22 -20.83
N GLY A 185 -17.71 -1.72 -19.90
CA GLY A 185 -18.19 -2.53 -18.78
C GLY A 185 -17.21 -2.72 -17.63
N VAL A 186 -16.12 -1.93 -17.53
CA VAL A 186 -15.27 -1.91 -16.35
C VAL A 186 -16.10 -1.44 -15.15
N PRO A 187 -16.17 -2.23 -14.05
CA PRO A 187 -16.92 -1.87 -12.85
C PRO A 187 -16.41 -0.56 -12.25
N ASP A 188 -17.30 0.25 -11.67
CA ASP A 188 -16.94 1.56 -11.09
C ASP A 188 -15.88 1.46 -9.99
N LEU A 189 -15.95 0.41 -9.17
CA LEU A 189 -14.96 0.18 -8.12
C LEU A 189 -13.56 -0.09 -8.67
N GLU A 190 -13.46 -0.86 -9.77
CA GLU A 190 -12.18 -1.11 -10.44
C GLU A 190 -11.66 0.16 -11.12
N ARG A 191 -12.56 0.88 -11.78
CA ARG A 191 -12.27 2.18 -12.43
C ARG A 191 -11.72 3.16 -11.41
N ALA A 192 -12.39 3.32 -10.26
CA ALA A 192 -11.97 4.19 -9.19
C ALA A 192 -10.55 3.79 -8.66
N ALA A 193 -10.33 2.51 -8.37
CA ALA A 193 -9.04 2.04 -7.88
C ALA A 193 -7.89 2.31 -8.86
N LEU A 194 -8.13 2.15 -10.16
CA LEU A 194 -7.13 2.39 -11.20
C LEU A 194 -6.87 3.88 -11.42
N LEU A 195 -7.90 4.74 -11.37
CA LEU A 195 -7.74 6.20 -11.47
C LEU A 195 -6.91 6.76 -10.31
N SER A 196 -7.24 6.35 -9.07
CA SER A 196 -6.44 6.73 -7.90
C SER A 196 -4.98 6.26 -8.02
N ALA A 197 -4.74 5.04 -8.52
CA ALA A 197 -3.39 4.52 -8.70
C ALA A 197 -2.60 5.25 -9.79
N LEU A 198 -3.25 5.72 -10.86
CA LEU A 198 -2.59 6.42 -11.99
C LEU A 198 -1.87 7.69 -11.57
N GLY A 199 -2.33 8.38 -10.52
CA GLY A 199 -1.64 9.55 -10.00
C GLY A 199 -0.20 9.26 -9.59
N GLY A 200 0.08 8.06 -9.06
CA GLY A 200 1.42 7.63 -8.70
C GLY A 200 2.30 7.18 -9.89
N SER A 201 1.85 7.30 -11.13
CA SER A 201 2.58 6.85 -12.31
C SER A 201 3.77 7.73 -12.70
N ALA A 202 3.86 8.96 -12.19
CA ALA A 202 4.79 10.00 -12.63
C ALA A 202 4.70 10.32 -14.13
N ASP A 203 3.58 9.96 -14.76
CA ASP A 203 3.31 10.18 -16.17
C ASP A 203 2.24 11.28 -16.32
N TYR A 204 2.68 12.50 -16.57
CA TYR A 204 1.76 13.65 -16.69
C TYR A 204 0.78 13.54 -17.87
N SER A 205 0.94 12.59 -18.78
CA SER A 205 -0.04 12.33 -19.83
C SER A 205 -1.39 11.84 -19.31
N VAL A 206 -1.42 11.33 -18.05
CA VAL A 206 -2.65 10.89 -17.38
C VAL A 206 -3.51 12.06 -16.86
N LEU A 207 -2.97 13.29 -16.77
CA LEU A 207 -3.65 14.48 -16.25
C LEU A 207 -5.03 14.67 -16.89
N ASN A 208 -5.09 14.75 -18.20
CA ASN A 208 -6.37 14.95 -18.93
C ASN A 208 -7.39 13.85 -18.64
N ILE A 209 -6.96 12.63 -18.36
CA ILE A 209 -7.83 11.49 -18.07
C ILE A 209 -8.40 11.61 -16.66
N LEU A 210 -7.58 12.02 -15.71
CA LEU A 210 -8.01 12.27 -14.32
C LEU A 210 -8.95 13.47 -14.27
N GLU A 211 -8.65 14.56 -14.97
CA GLU A 211 -9.56 15.72 -15.08
C GLU A 211 -10.90 15.36 -15.73
N ALA A 212 -10.90 14.58 -16.82
CA ALA A 212 -12.13 14.11 -17.43
C ALA A 212 -12.97 13.25 -16.47
N ALA A 213 -12.33 12.47 -15.59
CA ALA A 213 -13.00 11.64 -14.60
C ALA A 213 -13.70 12.46 -13.50
N LEU A 214 -13.30 13.73 -13.25
CA LEU A 214 -14.01 14.65 -12.34
C LEU A 214 -15.44 14.97 -12.80
N SER A 215 -15.75 14.78 -14.08
CA SER A 215 -17.10 14.99 -14.64
C SER A 215 -17.95 13.72 -14.64
N SER A 216 -17.53 12.64 -14.00
CA SER A 216 -18.30 11.39 -13.94
C SER A 216 -19.59 11.57 -13.13
N ASP A 217 -20.67 10.89 -13.55
CA ASP A 217 -21.93 10.85 -12.80
C ASP A 217 -21.79 10.11 -11.44
N VAL A 218 -20.76 9.26 -11.30
CA VAL A 218 -20.52 8.43 -10.10
C VAL A 218 -19.58 9.14 -9.15
N PRO A 219 -20.03 9.54 -7.93
CA PRO A 219 -19.18 10.23 -6.95
C PRO A 219 -17.88 9.49 -6.62
N LEU A 220 -17.93 8.16 -6.50
CA LEU A 220 -16.76 7.32 -6.25
C LEU A 220 -15.63 7.54 -7.28
N ILE A 221 -16.02 7.71 -8.56
CA ILE A 221 -15.05 7.95 -9.65
C ILE A 221 -14.45 9.35 -9.52
N ARG A 222 -15.28 10.36 -9.18
CA ARG A 222 -14.81 11.75 -8.99
C ARG A 222 -13.83 11.84 -7.80
N VAL A 223 -14.13 11.18 -6.68
CA VAL A 223 -13.23 11.10 -5.52
C VAL A 223 -11.91 10.42 -5.89
N ALA A 224 -11.98 9.29 -6.59
CA ALA A 224 -10.77 8.58 -7.03
C ALA A 224 -9.91 9.40 -8.01
N ALA A 225 -10.54 10.22 -8.84
CA ALA A 225 -9.84 11.16 -9.71
C ALA A 225 -9.12 12.25 -8.91
N LEU A 226 -9.76 12.78 -7.86
CA LEU A 226 -9.13 13.72 -6.92
C LEU A 226 -7.92 13.09 -6.22
N ASP A 227 -8.04 11.87 -5.70
CA ASP A 227 -6.93 11.13 -5.10
C ASP A 227 -5.77 10.92 -6.11
N GLY A 228 -6.11 10.63 -7.37
CA GLY A 228 -5.12 10.52 -8.43
C GLY A 228 -4.42 11.84 -8.73
N LEU A 229 -5.17 12.94 -8.80
CA LEU A 229 -4.61 14.29 -9.02
C LEU A 229 -3.75 14.76 -7.85
N ALA A 230 -4.16 14.47 -6.60
CA ALA A 230 -3.36 14.70 -5.42
C ALA A 230 -2.00 14.01 -5.50
N SER A 231 -1.99 12.72 -5.88
CA SER A 231 -0.75 11.93 -6.02
C SER A 231 0.10 12.35 -7.22
N LEU A 232 -0.49 12.96 -8.24
CA LEU A 232 0.23 13.48 -9.42
C LEU A 232 0.92 14.82 -9.13
N GLU A 233 0.40 15.58 -8.16
CA GLU A 233 0.93 16.87 -7.71
C GLU A 233 1.14 17.91 -8.83
N HIS A 234 0.28 17.88 -9.88
CA HIS A 234 0.43 18.78 -11.02
C HIS A 234 -0.40 20.06 -10.84
N PRO A 235 0.23 21.28 -10.83
CA PRO A 235 -0.47 22.53 -10.54
C PRO A 235 -1.59 22.88 -11.53
N ASP A 236 -1.47 22.46 -12.79
CA ASP A 236 -2.48 22.75 -13.83
C ASP A 236 -3.85 22.09 -13.54
N ALA A 237 -3.88 21.06 -12.66
CA ALA A 237 -5.12 20.44 -12.21
C ALA A 237 -5.97 21.35 -11.29
N ALA A 238 -5.36 22.34 -10.64
CA ALA A 238 -6.03 23.15 -9.62
C ALA A 238 -7.35 23.81 -10.05
N PRO A 239 -7.51 24.39 -11.26
CA PRO A 239 -8.79 24.93 -11.71
C PRO A 239 -9.90 23.86 -11.82
N ALA A 240 -9.57 22.67 -12.32
CA ALA A 240 -10.52 21.57 -12.44
C ALA A 240 -10.96 21.06 -11.05
N ILE A 241 -10.01 20.91 -10.13
CA ILE A 241 -10.28 20.50 -8.74
C ILE A 241 -11.11 21.56 -8.03
N ALA A 242 -10.83 22.86 -8.21
CA ALA A 242 -11.60 23.94 -7.60
C ALA A 242 -13.08 23.93 -8.00
N SER A 243 -13.41 23.47 -9.21
CA SER A 243 -14.79 23.30 -9.62
C SER A 243 -15.53 22.27 -8.74
N CYS A 244 -14.83 21.27 -8.22
CA CYS A 244 -15.38 20.22 -7.36
C CYS A 244 -15.69 20.70 -5.93
N LEU A 245 -15.24 21.89 -5.51
CA LEU A 245 -15.65 22.49 -4.23
C LEU A 245 -17.16 22.76 -4.13
N LYS A 246 -17.86 22.79 -5.28
CA LYS A 246 -19.31 23.00 -5.36
C LYS A 246 -20.06 21.73 -5.77
N ASP A 247 -19.42 20.56 -5.67
CA ASP A 247 -20.04 19.29 -6.02
C ASP A 247 -21.27 18.99 -5.17
N THR A 248 -22.24 18.30 -5.73
CA THR A 248 -23.44 17.86 -5.01
C THR A 248 -23.14 16.84 -3.94
N ASP A 249 -22.12 16.00 -4.13
CA ASP A 249 -21.69 15.01 -3.18
C ASP A 249 -20.65 15.56 -2.22
N TRP A 250 -20.89 15.40 -0.94
CA TRP A 250 -20.02 15.93 0.12
C TRP A 250 -18.61 15.30 0.12
N SER A 251 -18.49 14.01 -0.27
CA SER A 251 -17.19 13.33 -0.31
C SER A 251 -16.29 13.89 -1.41
N VAL A 252 -16.87 14.35 -2.51
CA VAL A 252 -16.16 15.03 -3.60
C VAL A 252 -15.71 16.42 -3.14
N ARG A 253 -16.57 17.19 -2.45
CA ARG A 253 -16.19 18.51 -1.90
C ARG A 253 -15.05 18.39 -0.88
N ALA A 254 -15.13 17.42 0.05
CA ALA A 254 -14.06 17.16 1.02
C ALA A 254 -12.74 16.73 0.33
N GLY A 255 -12.82 15.84 -0.65
CA GLY A 255 -11.67 15.43 -1.45
C GLY A 255 -11.04 16.60 -2.21
N ALA A 256 -11.86 17.49 -2.79
CA ALA A 256 -11.37 18.67 -3.51
C ALA A 256 -10.62 19.64 -2.60
N VAL A 257 -11.12 19.89 -1.38
CA VAL A 257 -10.44 20.72 -0.37
C VAL A 257 -9.05 20.17 -0.08
N LYS A 258 -8.96 18.87 0.25
CA LYS A 258 -7.71 18.20 0.56
C LYS A 258 -6.72 18.28 -0.59
N THR A 259 -7.16 17.94 -1.79
CA THR A 259 -6.31 17.95 -2.99
C THR A 259 -5.81 19.34 -3.35
N LEU A 260 -6.65 20.39 -3.20
CA LEU A 260 -6.22 21.78 -3.44
C LEU A 260 -5.17 22.23 -2.44
N CYS A 261 -5.30 21.85 -1.17
CA CYS A 261 -4.30 22.16 -0.16
C CYS A 261 -2.93 21.57 -0.51
N GLU A 262 -2.90 20.35 -1.04
CA GLU A 262 -1.67 19.67 -1.42
C GLU A 262 -1.01 20.28 -2.67
N ILE A 263 -1.80 20.76 -3.66
CA ILE A 263 -1.28 21.18 -4.98
C ILE A 263 -1.11 22.69 -5.11
N SER A 264 -1.99 23.52 -4.56
CA SER A 264 -2.12 24.95 -4.90
C SER A 264 -2.29 25.87 -3.70
N TYR A 265 -1.59 25.60 -2.67
CA TYR A 265 -1.53 26.21 -1.34
C TYR A 265 -2.53 27.39 -1.09
N ASP A 266 -2.29 28.60 -1.60
CA ASP A 266 -3.03 29.81 -1.21
C ASP A 266 -4.05 30.31 -2.24
N THR A 267 -3.93 29.91 -3.51
CA THR A 267 -4.71 30.50 -4.60
C THR A 267 -6.22 30.32 -4.43
N TYR A 268 -6.64 29.25 -3.78
CA TYR A 268 -8.05 28.89 -3.59
C TYR A 268 -8.52 29.02 -2.13
N ALA A 269 -7.71 29.61 -1.25
CA ALA A 269 -8.00 29.73 0.18
C ALA A 269 -9.38 30.37 0.46
N ALA A 270 -9.75 31.41 -0.26
CA ALA A 270 -11.07 32.04 -0.10
C ALA A 270 -12.22 31.09 -0.45
N GLN A 271 -12.08 30.30 -1.51
CA GLN A 271 -13.10 29.34 -1.91
C GLN A 271 -13.19 28.15 -0.93
N VAL A 272 -12.07 27.75 -0.34
CA VAL A 272 -12.03 26.74 0.74
C VAL A 272 -12.70 27.31 1.99
N ALA A 273 -12.49 28.58 2.32
CA ALA A 273 -13.13 29.23 3.47
C ALA A 273 -14.66 29.26 3.37
N ASP A 274 -15.25 29.36 2.16
CA ASP A 274 -16.70 29.26 1.97
C ASP A 274 -17.25 27.93 2.49
N LEU A 275 -16.46 26.84 2.42
CA LEU A 275 -16.83 25.49 2.89
C LEU A 275 -16.79 25.31 4.41
N LEU A 276 -16.31 26.28 5.18
CA LEU A 276 -16.52 26.31 6.64
C LEU A 276 -18.02 26.35 6.97
N SER A 277 -18.85 26.82 6.04
CA SER A 277 -20.31 26.86 6.16
C SER A 277 -21.04 25.71 5.45
N ASP A 278 -20.33 24.67 5.05
CA ASP A 278 -20.92 23.49 4.37
C ASP A 278 -21.96 22.81 5.29
N PRO A 279 -23.06 22.28 4.75
CA PRO A 279 -24.04 21.54 5.53
C PRO A 279 -23.50 20.26 6.17
N VAL A 280 -22.40 19.71 5.66
CA VAL A 280 -21.76 18.48 6.17
C VAL A 280 -20.56 18.83 7.02
N TRP A 281 -20.62 18.45 8.30
CA TRP A 281 -19.54 18.74 9.26
C TRP A 281 -18.16 18.28 8.81
N LEU A 282 -18.05 17.12 8.15
CA LEU A 282 -16.75 16.61 7.69
C LEU A 282 -16.12 17.55 6.65
N VAL A 283 -16.92 18.16 5.77
CA VAL A 283 -16.43 19.14 4.80
C VAL A 283 -15.94 20.41 5.51
N GLN A 284 -16.70 20.89 6.54
CA GLN A 284 -16.26 22.03 7.37
C GLN A 284 -14.92 21.74 8.06
N PHE A 285 -14.77 20.53 8.60
CA PHE A 285 -13.55 20.09 9.28
C PHE A 285 -12.35 20.05 8.32
N GLU A 286 -12.49 19.41 7.15
CA GLU A 286 -11.44 19.37 6.14
C GLU A 286 -11.07 20.77 5.64
N ALA A 287 -12.06 21.66 5.46
CA ALA A 287 -11.80 23.06 5.08
C ALA A 287 -11.00 23.81 6.15
N ALA A 288 -11.35 23.62 7.42
CA ALA A 288 -10.63 24.26 8.52
C ALA A 288 -9.18 23.74 8.65
N GLN A 289 -8.96 22.45 8.50
CA GLN A 289 -7.61 21.86 8.49
C GLN A 289 -6.79 22.37 7.31
N ALA A 290 -7.36 22.37 6.10
CA ALA A 290 -6.69 22.90 4.93
C ALA A 290 -6.28 24.36 5.09
N LEU A 291 -7.17 25.21 5.64
CA LEU A 291 -6.84 26.61 5.93
C LEU A 291 -5.75 26.72 7.01
N ALA A 292 -5.75 25.87 8.03
CA ALA A 292 -4.70 25.83 9.03
C ALA A 292 -3.32 25.51 8.40
N ASP A 293 -3.27 24.60 7.45
CA ASP A 293 -2.05 24.23 6.74
C ASP A 293 -1.59 25.30 5.73
N MET A 294 -2.49 26.19 5.26
CA MET A 294 -2.18 27.32 4.37
C MET A 294 -1.44 28.49 5.07
N GLY A 295 -1.04 28.34 6.33
CA GLY A 295 -0.22 29.31 7.04
C GLY A 295 -0.95 30.64 7.34
N ALA A 296 -0.28 31.79 7.08
CA ALA A 296 -0.79 33.10 7.48
C ALA A 296 -2.10 33.50 6.77
N SER A 297 -2.23 33.22 5.47
CA SER A 297 -3.45 33.56 4.71
C SER A 297 -4.65 32.72 5.13
N GLY A 298 -4.44 31.42 5.39
CA GLY A 298 -5.51 30.58 5.92
C GLY A 298 -5.91 30.93 7.35
N ARG A 299 -4.94 31.29 8.21
CA ARG A 299 -5.21 31.75 9.57
C ARG A 299 -6.10 33.02 9.58
N GLU A 300 -5.82 34.02 8.74
CA GLU A 300 -6.63 35.21 8.61
C GLU A 300 -8.09 34.89 8.26
N LEU A 301 -8.29 33.95 7.31
CA LEU A 301 -9.63 33.49 6.93
C LEU A 301 -10.34 32.76 8.07
N LEU A 302 -9.61 31.92 8.83
CA LEU A 302 -10.16 31.27 10.02
C LEU A 302 -10.57 32.28 11.11
N GLU A 303 -9.74 33.32 11.39
CA GLU A 303 -10.04 34.36 12.35
C GLU A 303 -11.30 35.16 11.96
N VAL A 304 -11.41 35.53 10.69
CA VAL A 304 -12.62 36.21 10.16
C VAL A 304 -13.84 35.28 10.30
N SER A 305 -13.72 34.01 10.00
CA SER A 305 -14.81 33.05 10.12
C SER A 305 -15.23 32.83 11.57
N ALA A 306 -14.28 32.77 12.52
CA ALA A 306 -14.55 32.52 13.94
C ALA A 306 -15.40 33.62 14.59
N ILE A 307 -15.33 34.86 14.08
CA ILE A 307 -16.06 36.04 14.63
C ILE A 307 -17.26 36.46 13.77
N SER A 308 -17.48 35.82 12.61
CA SER A 308 -18.56 36.18 11.69
C SER A 308 -19.94 35.89 12.32
N LYS A 309 -20.92 36.75 12.04
CA LYS A 309 -22.29 36.60 12.54
C LYS A 309 -23.09 35.72 11.53
N GLY A 310 -23.68 34.63 12.01
CA GLY A 310 -24.69 33.90 11.22
C GLY A 310 -24.55 32.42 11.12
N ASN A 311 -23.36 31.84 11.33
CA ASN A 311 -23.16 30.38 11.27
C ASN A 311 -22.33 29.88 12.46
N GLU A 312 -23.02 29.51 13.54
CA GLU A 312 -22.37 29.00 14.76
C GLU A 312 -21.52 27.74 14.54
N SER A 313 -21.86 26.90 13.54
CA SER A 313 -21.06 25.71 13.20
C SER A 313 -19.73 26.10 12.60
N ALA A 314 -19.73 26.99 11.61
CA ALA A 314 -18.53 27.52 10.97
C ALA A 314 -17.61 28.20 12.01
N ASN A 315 -18.21 29.05 12.88
CA ASN A 315 -17.45 29.76 13.94
C ASN A 315 -16.76 28.79 14.89
N ARG A 316 -17.47 27.73 15.33
CA ARG A 316 -16.90 26.72 16.23
C ARG A 316 -15.78 25.93 15.56
N THR A 317 -15.95 25.53 14.31
CA THR A 317 -14.95 24.77 13.57
C THR A 317 -13.70 25.61 13.33
N ALA A 318 -13.85 26.87 12.92
CA ALA A 318 -12.75 27.79 12.74
C ALA A 318 -12.01 28.08 14.06
N ALA A 319 -12.75 28.34 15.17
CA ALA A 319 -12.17 28.56 16.47
C ALA A 319 -11.39 27.32 17.00
N LEU A 320 -11.88 26.11 16.74
CA LEU A 320 -11.19 24.88 17.10
C LEU A 320 -9.85 24.75 16.35
N ALA A 321 -9.85 24.97 15.04
CA ALA A 321 -8.63 24.92 14.24
C ALA A 321 -7.58 25.97 14.70
N LEU A 322 -8.02 27.19 15.02
CA LEU A 322 -7.14 28.22 15.57
C LEU A 322 -6.56 27.84 16.94
N ALA A 323 -7.34 27.19 17.80
CA ALA A 323 -6.87 26.72 19.11
C ALA A 323 -5.83 25.60 18.95
N GLU A 324 -6.01 24.67 17.99
CA GLU A 324 -5.05 23.64 17.67
C GLU A 324 -3.73 24.20 17.13
N LEU A 325 -3.78 25.19 16.21
CA LEU A 325 -2.60 25.91 15.73
C LEU A 325 -1.82 26.57 16.87
N SER A 326 -2.52 27.26 17.76
CA SER A 326 -1.90 27.96 18.90
C SER A 326 -1.25 26.96 19.87
N ALA A 327 -1.85 25.78 20.08
CA ALA A 327 -1.30 24.73 20.92
C ALA A 327 -0.03 24.10 20.30
N MET A 328 0.00 23.93 18.99
CA MET A 328 1.18 23.41 18.28
C MET A 328 2.36 24.40 18.34
N GLU A 329 2.10 25.70 18.18
CA GLU A 329 3.13 26.76 18.28
C GLU A 329 3.71 26.89 19.71
N ALA A 330 2.91 26.61 20.73
CA ALA A 330 3.36 26.66 22.13
C ALA A 330 4.29 25.50 22.54
N VAL A 331 4.35 24.44 21.73
CA VAL A 331 5.19 23.23 21.97
C VAL A 331 6.51 23.26 21.19
N GLN A 332 6.65 24.15 20.20
CA GLN A 332 7.91 24.40 19.47
C GLN A 332 8.78 25.43 20.16
#